data_e1856597aee8c4192392eae76465a32e
#
_entry.id   e1856597aee8c4192392eae76465a32e
#
_cell.length_a   1.000
_cell.length_b   1.000
_cell.length_c   1.000
_cell.angle_alpha   90.00
_cell.angle_beta   90.00
_cell.angle_gamma   90.00
#
_symmetry.space_group_name_H-M   'P 1'
#
loop_
_entity.id
_entity.type
_entity.pdbx_description
1 polymer ?
#
loop_
_entity_poly.entity_id
_entity_poly.type
_entity_poly.pdbx_seq_one_letter_code
_entity_poly.pdbx_strand_id
1 'polypeptide(L)'
;MISVLVTDGETRAALAVTRSLGRKGCRVVVGGRAKSISSASKYCAKAYNLPSPMMDEQLYLHSVQNIVHDENIGVVFPMTEPTMHILSKNRHEFPKGVLIAAPEW
;
A
#
# COMPACT_ATOMS: atom_id res chain seq x y z
N MET A 1 12.87 11.56 4.95
CA MET A 1 12.21 10.27 5.25
C MET A 1 11.21 9.95 4.16
N ILE A 2 11.31 8.77 3.57
CA ILE A 2 10.37 8.32 2.55
C ILE A 2 9.14 7.73 3.22
N SER A 3 7.94 8.14 2.76
CA SER A 3 6.69 7.51 3.17
C SER A 3 6.31 6.46 2.13
N VAL A 4 5.97 5.28 2.60
CA VAL A 4 5.59 4.16 1.74
C VAL A 4 4.23 3.63 2.13
N LEU A 5 3.51 3.08 1.17
CA LEU A 5 2.23 2.40 1.41
C LEU A 5 2.42 0.91 1.14
N VAL A 6 2.11 0.09 2.14
CA VAL A 6 2.11 -1.37 2.01
C VAL A 6 0.66 -1.80 2.01
N THR A 7 0.22 -2.48 0.94
CA THR A 7 -1.15 -2.96 0.83
C THR A 7 -1.29 -4.35 1.45
N ASP A 8 -2.51 -4.84 1.51
CA ASP A 8 -2.78 -6.22 1.96
C ASP A 8 -2.21 -6.50 3.34
N GLY A 9 -2.45 -5.56 4.26
CA GLY A 9 -1.86 -5.59 5.60
C GLY A 9 -2.14 -6.85 6.41
N GLU A 10 -3.16 -7.61 6.03
CA GLU A 10 -3.51 -8.87 6.70
C GLU A 10 -2.59 -10.02 6.31
N THR A 11 -1.72 -9.86 5.31
CA THR A 11 -0.82 -10.92 4.86
C THR A 11 0.50 -10.90 5.62
N ARG A 12 1.14 -12.08 5.72
CA ARG A 12 2.47 -12.19 6.32
C ARG A 12 3.53 -11.45 5.50
N ALA A 13 3.39 -11.46 4.18
CA ALA A 13 4.31 -10.74 3.31
C ALA A 13 4.28 -9.25 3.60
N ALA A 14 3.09 -8.67 3.77
CA ALA A 14 2.95 -7.26 4.12
C ALA A 14 3.59 -6.95 5.48
N LEU A 15 3.42 -7.83 6.46
CA LEU A 15 4.05 -7.64 7.76
C LEU A 15 5.57 -7.64 7.67
N ALA A 16 6.14 -8.57 6.89
CA ALA A 16 7.59 -8.64 6.70
C ALA A 16 8.13 -7.37 6.05
N VAL A 17 7.44 -6.86 5.02
CA VAL A 17 7.84 -5.62 4.34
C VAL A 17 7.69 -4.42 5.27
N THR A 18 6.60 -4.36 6.03
CA THR A 18 6.37 -3.28 7.00
C THR A 18 7.53 -3.21 8.01
N ARG A 19 7.92 -4.34 8.55
CA ARG A 19 9.03 -4.41 9.51
C ARG A 19 10.35 -4.02 8.86
N SER A 20 10.62 -4.55 7.69
CA SER A 20 11.89 -4.29 6.99
C SER A 20 12.06 -2.82 6.66
N LEU A 21 11.03 -2.21 6.07
CA LEU A 21 11.07 -0.80 5.69
C LEU A 21 11.10 0.12 6.91
N GLY A 22 10.36 -0.23 7.95
CA GLY A 22 10.37 0.54 9.19
C GLY A 22 11.72 0.55 9.85
N ARG A 23 12.42 -0.59 9.88
CA ARG A 23 13.78 -0.67 10.43
C ARG A 23 14.76 0.19 9.64
N LYS A 24 14.52 0.40 8.36
CA LYS A 24 15.36 1.23 7.49
C LYS A 24 15.02 2.72 7.57
N GLY A 25 14.08 3.09 8.41
CA GLY A 25 13.73 4.48 8.62
C GLY A 25 12.62 5.03 7.73
N CYS A 26 11.95 4.17 6.95
CA CYS A 26 10.80 4.61 6.17
C CYS A 26 9.60 4.83 7.08
N ARG A 27 8.77 5.80 6.72
CA ARG A 27 7.47 5.97 7.35
C ARG A 27 6.49 5.03 6.65
N VAL A 28 6.03 4.00 7.34
CA VAL A 28 5.20 2.96 6.73
C VAL A 28 3.73 3.20 7.03
N VAL A 29 2.95 3.37 5.97
CA VAL A 29 1.49 3.44 6.02
C VAL A 29 0.96 2.10 5.52
N VAL A 30 0.04 1.49 6.25
CA VAL A 30 -0.50 0.18 5.92
C VAL A 30 -1.94 0.32 5.46
N GLY A 31 -2.27 -0.27 4.32
CA GLY A 31 -3.65 -0.35 3.83
C GLY A 31 -4.10 -1.81 3.75
N GLY A 32 -5.33 -2.07 4.15
CA GLY A 32 -5.88 -3.40 4.12
C GLY A 32 -7.12 -3.50 4.98
N ARG A 33 -7.34 -4.66 5.58
CA ARG A 33 -8.45 -4.82 6.52
C ARG A 33 -8.14 -4.12 7.83
N ALA A 34 -9.18 -3.58 8.47
CA ALA A 34 -9.04 -3.01 9.80
C ALA A 34 -8.47 -4.06 10.77
N LYS A 35 -7.57 -3.60 11.67
CA LYS A 35 -6.93 -4.46 12.67
C LYS A 35 -6.12 -5.61 12.07
N SER A 36 -5.51 -5.37 10.91
CA SER A 36 -4.63 -6.35 10.29
C SER A 36 -3.35 -6.56 11.11
N ILE A 37 -2.64 -7.67 10.87
CA ILE A 37 -1.39 -7.96 11.58
C ILE A 37 -0.33 -6.90 11.30
N SER A 38 -0.28 -6.37 10.07
CA SER A 38 0.67 -5.31 9.72
C SER A 38 0.34 -3.99 10.41
N SER A 39 -0.95 -3.67 10.55
CA SER A 39 -1.37 -2.44 11.22
C SER A 39 -1.04 -2.45 12.71
N ALA A 40 -0.90 -3.63 13.30
CA ALA A 40 -0.52 -3.79 14.71
C ALA A 40 0.99 -3.70 14.93
N SER A 41 1.79 -3.65 13.88
CA SER A 41 3.24 -3.54 14.00
C SER A 41 3.64 -2.19 14.59
N LYS A 42 4.67 -2.18 15.42
CA LYS A 42 5.23 -0.92 15.95
C LYS A 42 5.80 -0.04 14.85
N TYR A 43 6.08 -0.60 13.69
CA TYR A 43 6.59 0.16 12.54
C TYR A 43 5.49 0.76 11.67
N CYS A 44 4.22 0.43 11.93
CA CYS A 44 3.09 1.02 11.22
C CYS A 44 2.82 2.42 11.77
N ALA A 45 3.06 3.44 10.95
CA ALA A 45 2.83 4.82 11.35
C ALA A 45 1.34 5.18 11.29
N LYS A 46 0.63 4.64 10.31
CA LYS A 46 -0.80 4.88 10.15
C LYS A 46 -1.41 3.74 9.36
N ALA A 47 -2.65 3.39 9.69
CA ALA A 47 -3.36 2.30 9.03
C ALA A 47 -4.66 2.80 8.42
N TYR A 48 -4.99 2.29 7.25
CA TYR A 48 -6.21 2.59 6.52
C TYR A 48 -6.96 1.30 6.22
N ASN A 49 -8.27 1.38 6.31
CA ASN A 49 -9.14 0.29 5.87
C ASN A 49 -9.42 0.48 4.38
N LEU A 50 -9.01 -0.48 3.56
CA LEU A 50 -9.23 -0.45 2.12
C LEU A 50 -10.39 -1.37 1.74
N PRO A 51 -11.20 -0.98 0.74
CA PRO A 51 -12.20 -1.90 0.19
C PRO A 51 -11.52 -3.07 -0.51
N SER A 52 -12.26 -4.16 -0.69
CA SER A 52 -11.73 -5.31 -1.42
C SER A 52 -11.54 -4.96 -2.90
N PRO A 53 -10.36 -5.20 -3.47
CA PRO A 53 -10.15 -4.96 -4.90
C PRO A 53 -10.98 -5.89 -5.78
N MET A 54 -11.42 -7.03 -5.23
CA MET A 54 -12.24 -7.99 -5.96
C MET A 54 -13.69 -7.57 -6.03
N MET A 55 -14.16 -6.75 -5.08
CA MET A 55 -15.55 -6.31 -5.02
C MET A 55 -15.79 -5.05 -5.85
N ASP A 56 -14.86 -4.10 -5.84
CA ASP A 56 -15.00 -2.84 -6.57
C ASP A 56 -13.62 -2.29 -6.87
N GLU A 57 -13.15 -2.54 -8.08
CA GLU A 57 -11.81 -2.12 -8.50
C GLU A 57 -11.65 -0.61 -8.52
N GLN A 58 -12.66 0.13 -8.98
CA GLN A 58 -12.58 1.59 -9.05
C GLN A 58 -12.55 2.22 -7.66
N LEU A 59 -13.35 1.72 -6.75
CA LEU A 59 -13.35 2.21 -5.38
C LEU A 59 -12.01 1.93 -4.71
N TYR A 60 -11.46 0.73 -4.94
CA TYR A 60 -10.14 0.37 -4.42
C TYR A 60 -9.07 1.33 -4.95
N LEU A 61 -9.04 1.54 -6.26
CA LEU A 61 -8.08 2.43 -6.90
C LEU A 61 -8.15 3.84 -6.35
N HIS A 62 -9.38 4.40 -6.26
CA HIS A 62 -9.56 5.75 -5.72
C HIS A 62 -9.12 5.84 -4.25
N SER A 63 -9.41 4.80 -3.46
CA SER A 63 -8.99 4.78 -2.05
C SER A 63 -7.47 4.80 -1.92
N VAL A 64 -6.77 4.02 -2.75
CA VAL A 64 -5.30 4.03 -2.76
C VAL A 64 -4.77 5.39 -3.19
N GLN A 65 -5.34 5.98 -4.24
CA GLN A 65 -4.95 7.31 -4.70
C GLN A 65 -5.12 8.36 -3.61
N ASN A 66 -6.20 8.30 -2.84
CA ASN A 66 -6.44 9.24 -1.75
C ASN A 66 -5.37 9.09 -0.65
N ILE A 67 -4.99 7.86 -0.31
CA ILE A 67 -3.94 7.62 0.68
C ILE A 67 -2.60 8.17 0.16
N VAL A 68 -2.28 7.91 -1.10
CA VAL A 68 -1.05 8.40 -1.71
C VAL A 68 -0.97 9.92 -1.61
N HIS A 69 -2.06 10.61 -1.90
CA HIS A 69 -2.13 12.05 -1.80
C HIS A 69 -2.04 12.54 -0.35
N ASP A 70 -2.89 12.00 0.53
CA ASP A 70 -3.02 12.50 1.90
C ASP A 70 -1.79 12.22 2.75
N GLU A 71 -1.11 11.10 2.49
CA GLU A 71 0.07 10.69 3.26
C GLU A 71 1.38 11.01 2.55
N ASN A 72 1.32 11.65 1.39
CA ASN A 72 2.48 12.00 0.58
C ASN A 72 3.37 10.78 0.30
N ILE A 73 2.75 9.72 -0.16
CA ILE A 73 3.42 8.44 -0.41
C ILE A 73 4.34 8.53 -1.64
N GLY A 74 5.56 8.06 -1.50
CA GLY A 74 6.51 8.01 -2.61
C GLY A 74 6.59 6.65 -3.29
N VAL A 75 6.32 5.57 -2.56
CA VAL A 75 6.37 4.21 -3.10
C VAL A 75 5.20 3.41 -2.57
N VAL A 76 4.52 2.70 -3.47
CA VAL A 76 3.43 1.78 -3.13
C VAL A 76 3.91 0.34 -3.34
N PHE A 77 3.76 -0.49 -2.32
CA PHE A 77 4.11 -1.91 -2.37
C PHE A 77 2.84 -2.74 -2.36
N PRO A 78 2.32 -3.15 -3.53
CA PRO A 78 1.19 -4.08 -3.58
C PRO A 78 1.68 -5.48 -3.24
N MET A 79 1.01 -6.16 -2.32
CA MET A 79 1.54 -7.39 -1.72
C MET A 79 0.85 -8.67 -2.20
N THR A 80 -0.20 -8.57 -3.01
CA THR A 80 -0.86 -9.74 -3.59
C THR A 80 -1.02 -9.56 -5.09
N GLU A 81 -1.26 -10.68 -5.81
CA GLU A 81 -1.44 -10.60 -7.26
C GLU A 81 -2.59 -9.68 -7.67
N PRO A 82 -3.79 -9.76 -7.06
CA PRO A 82 -4.87 -8.85 -7.45
C PRO A 82 -4.50 -7.38 -7.30
N THR A 83 -3.86 -6.99 -6.20
CA THR A 83 -3.47 -5.59 -6.00
C THR A 83 -2.33 -5.19 -6.91
N MET A 84 -1.36 -6.07 -7.16
CA MET A 84 -0.30 -5.83 -8.12
C MET A 84 -0.87 -5.55 -9.52
N HIS A 85 -1.83 -6.36 -9.94
CA HIS A 85 -2.44 -6.22 -11.25
C HIS A 85 -3.18 -4.90 -11.39
N ILE A 86 -4.04 -4.58 -10.43
CA ILE A 86 -4.84 -3.35 -10.46
C ILE A 86 -3.96 -2.12 -10.47
N LEU A 87 -2.99 -2.07 -9.56
CA LEU A 87 -2.15 -0.87 -9.43
C LEU A 87 -1.17 -0.75 -10.59
N SER A 88 -0.67 -1.86 -11.11
CA SER A 88 0.25 -1.84 -12.24
C SER A 88 -0.44 -1.37 -13.53
N LYS A 89 -1.62 -1.88 -13.83
CA LYS A 89 -2.32 -1.45 -15.06
C LYS A 89 -2.83 -0.02 -14.99
N ASN A 90 -2.98 0.53 -13.78
CA ASN A 90 -3.43 1.91 -13.57
C ASN A 90 -2.29 2.82 -13.13
N ARG A 91 -1.06 2.41 -13.32
CA ARG A 91 0.14 3.14 -12.91
C ARG A 91 0.16 4.57 -13.41
N HIS A 92 -0.33 4.80 -14.62
CA HIS A 92 -0.40 6.11 -15.24
C HIS A 92 -1.37 7.08 -14.55
N GLU A 93 -2.24 6.58 -13.68
CA GLU A 93 -3.20 7.42 -12.92
C GLU A 93 -2.62 7.93 -11.60
N PHE A 94 -1.35 7.61 -11.32
CA PHE A 94 -0.67 8.12 -10.14
C PHE A 94 0.29 9.26 -10.54
N PRO A 95 0.60 10.17 -9.60
CA PRO A 95 1.57 11.24 -9.89
C PRO A 95 2.93 10.67 -10.32
N LYS A 96 3.64 11.41 -11.16
CA LYS A 96 4.92 10.95 -11.73
C LYS A 96 5.97 10.59 -10.68
N GLY A 97 5.97 11.22 -9.54
CA GLY A 97 6.92 10.94 -8.48
C GLY A 97 6.62 9.70 -7.66
N VAL A 98 5.50 9.03 -7.93
CA VAL A 98 5.07 7.86 -7.16
C VAL A 98 5.47 6.58 -7.90
N LEU A 99 6.23 5.73 -7.23
CA LEU A 99 6.62 4.44 -7.76
C LEU A 99 5.66 3.36 -7.30
N ILE A 100 5.13 2.60 -8.24
CA ILE A 100 4.38 1.38 -7.94
C ILE A 100 5.37 0.22 -8.05
N ALA A 101 5.71 -0.39 -6.94
CA ALA A 101 6.73 -1.44 -6.88
C ALA A 101 6.14 -2.79 -7.27
N ALA A 102 5.76 -2.91 -8.53
CA ALA A 102 5.15 -4.10 -9.11
C ALA A 102 5.62 -4.27 -10.54
N PRO A 103 5.62 -5.50 -11.07
CA PRO A 103 5.95 -5.71 -12.47
C PRO A 103 4.98 -5.00 -13.40
N GLU A 104 5.43 -4.65 -14.58
CA GLU A 104 4.54 -4.17 -15.64
C GLU A 104 3.84 -5.38 -16.28
N TRP A 105 2.59 -5.19 -16.62
CA TRP A 105 1.78 -6.24 -17.27
C TRP A 105 1.57 -5.94 -18.74
#